data_12cb85d1356dbbd5dd34f267d2045f7a
#
_entry.id   12cb85d1356dbbd5dd34f267d2045f7a
#
_cell.length_a   1.000
_cell.length_b   1.000
_cell.length_c   1.000
_cell.angle_alpha   90.00
_cell.angle_beta   90.00
_cell.angle_gamma   90.00
#
_symmetry.space_group_name_H-M   'P 1'
#
loop_
_entity.id
_entity.type
_entity.pdbx_description
1 polymer ?
#
loop_
_entity_poly.entity_id
_entity_poly.type
_entity_poly.pdbx_seq_one_letter_code
_entity_poly.pdbx_strand_id
1 'polypeptide(L)'
;MDVLSFAIAIIPQIWYNTSMKTKDISYESCIEAAKRWGISDRRVRDLAVSGKIPGAVREGKLWKIPVQSPKPSDGRVARGKGIPFELQGLFAEIDALKASLAEKRSLTDGEVKRLREAFLVDYTHASTAIEGNTLTLSETALALSGMTIAQKPLKDHLEAIGHRDAFLFLEDAVRGGEVINERFVLQLHSLVLADQPMDRGVYRRIPVVITGAVHTPPQPYLVQPLMEEWVRDLASTRLHPLVAAAIFHVRFEAIHPFIDGNGRTGRLLANFILMQSGFLPVSIKYEDRVAYYNAFSAYHSLDDIGPMLRIFAEAERTRLQAILGILT
;
A
#
# COMPACT_ATOMS: atom_id res chain seq x y z
N MET A 1 -20.79 -3.68 43.17
CA MET A 1 -20.59 -2.44 42.37
C MET A 1 -19.60 -2.76 41.28
N ASP A 2 -20.09 -2.79 40.08
CA ASP A 2 -19.44 -3.37 38.92
C ASP A 2 -18.35 -2.44 38.33
N VAL A 3 -17.22 -3.01 38.01
CA VAL A 3 -16.03 -2.30 37.48
C VAL A 3 -16.30 -1.62 36.11
N LEU A 4 -17.43 -1.94 35.46
CA LEU A 4 -17.88 -1.33 34.22
C LEU A 4 -18.53 0.06 34.38
N SER A 5 -18.94 0.44 35.59
CA SER A 5 -19.55 1.75 35.82
C SER A 5 -18.56 2.87 36.09
N PHE A 6 -17.26 2.57 36.27
CA PHE A 6 -16.22 3.57 36.54
C PHE A 6 -15.52 4.10 35.32
N ALA A 7 -15.65 3.44 34.16
CA ALA A 7 -14.98 3.81 32.93
C ALA A 7 -15.75 4.83 32.06
N ILE A 8 -16.99 5.15 32.36
CA ILE A 8 -17.84 6.03 31.53
C ILE A 8 -17.85 7.50 32.01
N ALA A 9 -17.26 7.81 33.15
CA ALA A 9 -17.38 9.14 33.78
C ALA A 9 -16.15 10.07 33.63
N ILE A 10 -15.05 9.64 32.99
CA ILE A 10 -13.79 10.43 32.96
C ILE A 10 -13.39 10.95 31.57
N ILE A 11 -14.09 10.59 30.50
CA ILE A 11 -13.67 10.95 29.12
C ILE A 11 -14.28 12.25 28.52
N PRO A 12 -15.15 13.04 29.14
CA PRO A 12 -15.61 14.27 28.52
C PRO A 12 -14.81 15.54 28.83
N GLN A 13 -13.77 15.53 29.67
CA GLN A 13 -13.16 16.80 30.11
C GLN A 13 -11.78 17.14 29.56
N ILE A 14 -11.17 16.34 28.71
CA ILE A 14 -9.82 16.61 28.15
C ILE A 14 -9.87 17.20 26.72
N TRP A 15 -11.04 17.23 26.06
CA TRP A 15 -11.16 17.71 24.66
C TRP A 15 -11.76 19.11 24.46
N TYR A 16 -12.01 19.87 25.54
CA TYR A 16 -12.56 21.21 25.45
C TYR A 16 -11.66 22.27 26.11
N ASN A 17 -10.39 22.37 25.71
CA ASN A 17 -9.65 23.62 25.91
C ASN A 17 -8.41 23.70 25.01
N THR A 18 -8.60 23.79 23.72
CA THR A 18 -7.66 24.50 22.85
C THR A 18 -8.50 25.38 21.95
N SER A 19 -8.81 26.56 22.46
CA SER A 19 -9.26 27.67 21.65
C SER A 19 -8.15 28.05 20.69
N MET A 20 -8.04 27.31 19.57
CA MET A 20 -7.35 27.81 18.39
C MET A 20 -8.18 28.98 17.91
N LYS A 21 -7.63 30.20 18.04
CA LYS A 21 -8.10 31.36 17.30
C LYS A 21 -8.28 30.92 15.86
N THR A 22 -9.53 30.88 15.40
CA THR A 22 -9.87 30.74 13.98
C THR A 22 -9.18 31.89 13.27
N LYS A 23 -8.04 31.59 12.61
CA LYS A 23 -7.57 32.49 11.55
C LYS A 23 -8.71 32.57 10.56
N ASP A 24 -9.18 33.75 10.21
CA ASP A 24 -10.15 33.96 9.15
C ASP A 24 -9.61 33.29 7.87
N ILE A 25 -10.14 32.10 7.56
CA ILE A 25 -9.79 31.40 6.34
C ILE A 25 -10.59 32.09 5.24
N SER A 26 -9.88 32.81 4.37
CA SER A 26 -10.49 33.39 3.18
C SER A 26 -10.71 32.27 2.15
N TYR A 27 -11.87 32.29 1.51
CA TYR A 27 -12.27 31.33 0.49
C TYR A 27 -12.41 31.97 -0.87
N GLU A 28 -12.05 31.24 -1.90
CA GLU A 28 -12.25 31.61 -3.30
C GLU A 28 -13.18 30.61 -4.00
N SER A 29 -13.71 30.96 -5.16
CA SER A 29 -14.51 30.07 -6.00
C SER A 29 -13.63 29.05 -6.74
N CYS A 30 -14.24 27.97 -7.27
CA CYS A 30 -13.53 27.03 -8.14
C CYS A 30 -12.93 27.72 -9.39
N ILE A 31 -13.53 28.80 -9.88
CA ILE A 31 -13.03 29.56 -11.05
C ILE A 31 -11.75 30.30 -10.68
N GLU A 32 -11.71 30.94 -9.52
CA GLU A 32 -10.54 31.68 -9.04
C GLU A 32 -9.39 30.73 -8.72
N ALA A 33 -9.66 29.61 -8.01
CA ALA A 33 -8.70 28.56 -7.77
C ALA A 33 -8.16 27.95 -9.09
N ALA A 34 -9.03 27.77 -10.08
CA ALA A 34 -8.65 27.28 -11.42
C ALA A 34 -7.63 28.20 -12.10
N LYS A 35 -7.87 29.53 -12.04
CA LYS A 35 -6.94 30.53 -12.56
C LYS A 35 -5.61 30.51 -11.81
N ARG A 36 -5.64 30.46 -10.48
CA ARG A 36 -4.45 30.43 -9.62
C ARG A 36 -3.62 29.15 -9.86
N TRP A 37 -4.27 28.00 -10.09
CA TRP A 37 -3.60 26.72 -10.30
C TRP A 37 -3.28 26.40 -11.77
N GLY A 38 -3.79 27.18 -12.74
CA GLY A 38 -3.60 26.92 -14.17
C GLY A 38 -4.26 25.62 -14.65
N ILE A 39 -5.49 25.33 -14.15
CA ILE A 39 -6.30 24.16 -14.53
C ILE A 39 -7.74 24.60 -14.80
N SER A 40 -8.58 23.69 -15.33
CA SER A 40 -9.99 24.01 -15.56
C SER A 40 -10.78 24.04 -14.23
N ASP A 41 -11.84 24.85 -14.18
CA ASP A 41 -12.78 24.94 -13.04
C ASP A 41 -13.50 23.60 -12.79
N ARG A 42 -13.77 22.83 -13.86
CA ARG A 42 -14.25 21.46 -13.75
C ARG A 42 -13.28 20.59 -12.96
N ARG A 43 -11.98 20.68 -13.27
CA ARG A 43 -10.94 19.92 -12.55
C ARG A 43 -10.84 20.30 -11.09
N VAL A 44 -10.98 21.58 -10.74
CA VAL A 44 -11.04 22.04 -9.34
C VAL A 44 -12.24 21.43 -8.60
N ARG A 45 -13.41 21.38 -9.24
CA ARG A 45 -14.61 20.74 -8.66
C ARG A 45 -14.38 19.24 -8.44
N ASP A 46 -13.81 18.53 -9.41
CA ASP A 46 -13.51 17.10 -9.29
C ASP A 46 -12.53 16.84 -8.13
N LEU A 47 -11.52 17.70 -7.95
CA LEU A 47 -10.59 17.64 -6.84
C LEU A 47 -11.25 17.94 -5.48
N ALA A 48 -12.18 18.91 -5.43
CA ALA A 48 -12.94 19.23 -4.23
C ALA A 48 -13.90 18.08 -3.86
N VAL A 49 -14.62 17.54 -4.84
CA VAL A 49 -15.51 16.37 -4.65
C VAL A 49 -14.75 15.16 -4.16
N SER A 50 -13.55 14.91 -4.69
CA SER A 50 -12.69 13.79 -4.27
C SER A 50 -11.91 14.03 -2.97
N GLY A 51 -12.18 15.12 -2.24
CA GLY A 51 -11.52 15.44 -0.98
C GLY A 51 -10.03 15.79 -1.08
N LYS A 52 -9.52 16.01 -2.30
CA LYS A 52 -8.10 16.31 -2.54
C LYS A 52 -7.70 17.76 -2.26
N ILE A 53 -8.64 18.63 -1.87
CA ILE A 53 -8.36 20.00 -1.48
C ILE A 53 -8.64 20.14 0.02
N PRO A 54 -7.60 20.17 0.88
CA PRO A 54 -7.78 20.32 2.32
C PRO A 54 -8.54 21.60 2.66
N GLY A 55 -9.57 21.48 3.51
CA GLY A 55 -10.37 22.62 3.93
C GLY A 55 -11.39 23.12 2.90
N ALA A 56 -11.53 22.49 1.73
CA ALA A 56 -12.61 22.81 0.81
C ALA A 56 -13.97 22.48 1.45
N VAL A 57 -14.90 23.44 1.40
CA VAL A 57 -16.25 23.29 1.95
C VAL A 57 -17.30 23.45 0.85
N ARG A 58 -18.41 22.74 1.00
CA ARG A 58 -19.53 22.83 0.07
C ARG A 58 -20.61 23.74 0.64
N GLU A 59 -20.93 24.81 -0.06
CA GLU A 59 -21.95 25.76 0.31
C GLU A 59 -23.09 25.71 -0.75
N GLY A 60 -24.15 25.00 -0.43
CA GLY A 60 -25.22 24.69 -1.38
C GLY A 60 -24.72 23.87 -2.58
N LYS A 61 -24.78 24.44 -3.78
CA LYS A 61 -24.28 23.81 -5.03
C LYS A 61 -22.84 24.21 -5.37
N LEU A 62 -22.23 25.11 -4.62
CA LEU A 62 -20.91 25.69 -4.90
C LEU A 62 -19.85 25.13 -3.94
N TRP A 63 -18.66 24.90 -4.47
CA TRP A 63 -17.48 24.61 -3.65
C TRP A 63 -16.72 25.91 -3.36
N LYS A 64 -16.31 26.05 -2.12
CA LYS A 64 -15.45 27.12 -1.60
C LYS A 64 -14.08 26.53 -1.30
N ILE A 65 -13.04 27.09 -1.90
CA ILE A 65 -11.67 26.62 -1.83
C ILE A 65 -10.87 27.59 -0.95
N PRO A 66 -10.17 27.14 0.10
CA PRO A 66 -9.32 28.04 0.87
C PRO A 66 -8.24 28.66 -0.02
N VAL A 67 -8.10 29.99 0.03
CA VAL A 67 -7.12 30.74 -0.79
C VAL A 67 -5.69 30.27 -0.57
N GLN A 68 -5.38 29.77 0.63
CA GLN A 68 -4.05 29.28 0.99
C GLN A 68 -3.82 27.82 0.58
N SER A 69 -4.84 27.11 0.08
CA SER A 69 -4.66 25.72 -0.35
C SER A 69 -3.66 25.63 -1.51
N PRO A 70 -2.63 24.78 -1.41
CA PRO A 70 -1.76 24.49 -2.53
C PRO A 70 -2.56 23.81 -3.65
N LYS A 71 -2.09 23.90 -4.89
CA LYS A 71 -2.62 23.10 -5.99
C LYS A 71 -2.46 21.62 -5.63
N PRO A 72 -3.55 20.83 -5.55
CA PRO A 72 -3.44 19.41 -5.34
C PRO A 72 -2.58 18.77 -6.44
N SER A 73 -1.71 17.84 -6.06
CA SER A 73 -0.90 17.10 -7.02
C SER A 73 -1.81 16.43 -8.04
N ASP A 74 -1.53 16.61 -9.32
CA ASP A 74 -2.23 15.89 -10.37
C ASP A 74 -1.65 14.45 -10.42
N GLY A 75 -2.44 13.45 -10.03
CA GLY A 75 -2.05 12.05 -10.16
C GLY A 75 -1.65 11.63 -11.58
N ARG A 76 -1.90 12.51 -12.58
CA ARG A 76 -1.36 12.36 -13.94
C ARG A 76 0.12 12.71 -14.01
N VAL A 77 0.66 13.51 -13.08
CA VAL A 77 2.09 13.85 -13.03
C VAL A 77 2.93 12.61 -12.65
N ALA A 78 2.37 11.68 -11.90
CA ALA A 78 3.01 10.39 -11.63
C ALA A 78 3.15 9.51 -12.91
N ARG A 79 2.37 9.76 -13.96
CA ARG A 79 2.45 9.03 -15.25
C ARG A 79 3.70 9.36 -16.07
N GLY A 80 4.42 10.42 -15.73
CA GLY A 80 5.60 10.89 -16.48
C GLY A 80 6.86 11.07 -15.64
N LYS A 81 6.80 10.86 -14.33
CA LYS A 81 8.01 10.90 -13.50
C LYS A 81 8.80 9.62 -13.76
N GLY A 82 9.86 9.76 -14.54
CA GLY A 82 10.91 8.75 -14.68
C GLY A 82 11.54 8.45 -13.31
N ILE A 83 12.46 7.51 -13.31
CA ILE A 83 13.27 7.17 -12.14
C ILE A 83 13.99 8.45 -11.67
N PRO A 84 13.87 8.86 -10.39
CA PRO A 84 14.60 10.00 -9.84
C PRO A 84 16.10 9.89 -10.13
N PHE A 85 16.77 11.01 -10.41
CA PHE A 85 18.16 11.01 -10.80
C PHE A 85 19.05 10.25 -9.81
N GLU A 86 18.83 10.43 -8.53
CA GLU A 86 19.56 9.78 -7.44
C GLU A 86 19.32 8.25 -7.33
N LEU A 87 18.32 7.72 -8.01
CA LEU A 87 18.02 6.28 -8.08
C LEU A 87 18.42 5.63 -9.39
N GLN A 88 18.79 6.40 -10.43
CA GLN A 88 19.10 5.84 -11.74
C GLN A 88 20.25 4.81 -11.69
N GLY A 89 21.29 5.09 -10.89
CA GLY A 89 22.38 4.14 -10.70
C GLY A 89 21.93 2.82 -10.07
N LEU A 90 21.08 2.89 -9.05
CA LEU A 90 20.51 1.71 -8.39
C LEU A 90 19.63 0.88 -9.34
N PHE A 91 18.82 1.52 -10.16
CA PHE A 91 17.98 0.83 -11.14
C PHE A 91 18.82 0.17 -12.24
N ALA A 92 19.86 0.85 -12.72
CA ALA A 92 20.79 0.27 -13.71
C ALA A 92 21.55 -0.95 -13.13
N GLU A 93 21.94 -0.90 -11.84
CA GLU A 93 22.52 -2.05 -11.13
C GLU A 93 21.54 -3.23 -11.07
N ILE A 94 20.28 -2.98 -10.71
CA ILE A 94 19.24 -4.01 -10.62
C ILE A 94 19.00 -4.67 -11.98
N ASP A 95 18.90 -3.88 -13.05
CA ASP A 95 18.71 -4.40 -14.39
C ASP A 95 19.92 -5.25 -14.84
N ALA A 96 21.14 -4.85 -14.49
CA ALA A 96 22.35 -5.62 -14.75
C ALA A 96 22.38 -6.93 -13.94
N LEU A 97 22.02 -6.91 -12.67
CA LEU A 97 21.92 -8.11 -11.82
C LEU A 97 20.86 -9.08 -12.36
N LYS A 98 19.71 -8.57 -12.79
CA LYS A 98 18.66 -9.37 -13.43
C LYS A 98 19.12 -10.01 -14.73
N ALA A 99 19.82 -9.26 -15.57
CA ALA A 99 20.41 -9.80 -16.80
C ALA A 99 21.46 -10.90 -16.49
N SER A 100 22.35 -10.63 -15.51
CA SER A 100 23.34 -11.64 -15.06
C SER A 100 22.68 -12.90 -14.53
N LEU A 101 21.54 -12.80 -13.82
CA LEU A 101 20.79 -13.97 -13.35
C LEU A 101 20.26 -14.83 -14.51
N ALA A 102 19.81 -14.19 -15.59
CA ALA A 102 19.32 -14.89 -16.78
C ALA A 102 20.43 -15.67 -17.54
N GLU A 103 21.69 -15.27 -17.38
CA GLU A 103 22.86 -15.92 -18.00
C GLU A 103 23.43 -17.06 -17.16
N LYS A 104 23.02 -17.19 -15.90
CA LYS A 104 23.49 -18.26 -15.01
C LYS A 104 22.79 -19.59 -15.30
N ARG A 105 23.38 -20.68 -14.79
CA ARG A 105 22.71 -21.99 -14.80
C ARG A 105 21.33 -21.89 -14.17
N SER A 106 20.40 -22.69 -14.63
CA SER A 106 19.13 -22.82 -13.98
C SER A 106 19.29 -23.39 -12.54
N LEU A 107 18.49 -22.91 -11.62
CA LEU A 107 18.34 -23.52 -10.31
C LEU A 107 17.74 -24.93 -10.46
N THR A 108 18.21 -25.87 -9.66
CA THR A 108 17.57 -27.17 -9.54
C THR A 108 16.23 -27.07 -8.82
N ASP A 109 15.31 -28.01 -9.04
CA ASP A 109 14.01 -28.01 -8.36
C ASP A 109 14.13 -27.97 -6.83
N GLY A 110 15.15 -28.62 -6.28
CA GLY A 110 15.43 -28.58 -4.84
C GLY A 110 15.91 -27.22 -4.34
N GLU A 111 16.70 -26.48 -5.14
CA GLU A 111 17.12 -25.11 -4.82
C GLU A 111 15.93 -24.15 -4.91
N VAL A 112 15.15 -24.24 -5.97
CA VAL A 112 13.92 -23.43 -6.15
C VAL A 112 12.98 -23.64 -4.98
N LYS A 113 12.70 -24.89 -4.61
CA LYS A 113 11.83 -25.24 -3.49
C LYS A 113 12.31 -24.61 -2.18
N ARG A 114 13.58 -24.78 -1.84
CA ARG A 114 14.15 -24.21 -0.59
C ARG A 114 14.12 -22.69 -0.56
N LEU A 115 14.49 -22.05 -1.66
CA LEU A 115 14.47 -20.57 -1.77
C LEU A 115 13.05 -20.03 -1.66
N ARG A 116 12.09 -20.70 -2.27
CA ARG A 116 10.67 -20.36 -2.21
C ARG A 116 10.12 -20.51 -0.78
N GLU A 117 10.38 -21.64 -0.13
CA GLU A 117 9.93 -21.90 1.24
C GLU A 117 10.52 -20.88 2.23
N ALA A 118 11.82 -20.62 2.13
CA ALA A 118 12.49 -19.61 2.97
C ALA A 118 11.91 -18.21 2.75
N PHE A 119 11.69 -17.82 1.49
CA PHE A 119 11.06 -16.54 1.18
C PHE A 119 9.64 -16.46 1.70
N LEU A 120 8.84 -17.48 1.54
CA LEU A 120 7.45 -17.50 1.97
C LEU A 120 7.32 -17.28 3.49
N VAL A 121 8.17 -17.91 4.28
CA VAL A 121 8.23 -17.72 5.73
C VAL A 121 8.64 -16.29 6.07
N ASP A 122 9.74 -15.80 5.48
CA ASP A 122 10.25 -14.44 5.71
C ASP A 122 9.24 -13.36 5.33
N TYR A 123 8.67 -13.47 4.14
CA TYR A 123 7.69 -12.50 3.62
C TYR A 123 6.39 -12.50 4.43
N THR A 124 5.89 -13.68 4.80
CA THR A 124 4.71 -13.78 5.65
C THR A 124 4.95 -13.12 7.01
N HIS A 125 6.06 -13.48 7.67
CA HIS A 125 6.43 -12.87 8.94
C HIS A 125 6.55 -11.34 8.82
N ALA A 126 7.37 -10.84 7.89
CA ALA A 126 7.62 -9.41 7.75
C ALA A 126 6.31 -8.63 7.45
N SER A 127 5.51 -9.13 6.51
CA SER A 127 4.28 -8.47 6.08
C SER A 127 3.19 -8.47 7.17
N THR A 128 3.06 -9.52 7.96
CA THR A 128 2.10 -9.56 9.07
C THR A 128 2.61 -8.82 10.31
N ALA A 129 3.90 -8.86 10.60
CA ALA A 129 4.51 -8.11 11.71
C ALA A 129 4.36 -6.60 11.56
N ILE A 130 4.44 -6.05 10.33
CA ILE A 130 4.17 -4.63 10.05
C ILE A 130 2.76 -4.24 10.53
N GLU A 131 1.79 -5.14 10.43
CA GLU A 131 0.40 -4.93 10.87
C GLU A 131 0.15 -5.31 12.33
N GLY A 132 1.19 -5.68 13.07
CA GLY A 132 1.12 -5.95 14.50
C GLY A 132 0.96 -7.42 14.90
N ASN A 133 1.12 -8.37 13.97
CA ASN A 133 1.17 -9.79 14.30
C ASN A 133 2.36 -10.08 15.24
N THR A 134 2.14 -10.91 16.25
CA THR A 134 3.12 -11.14 17.33
C THR A 134 3.98 -12.39 17.15
N LEU A 135 3.78 -13.18 16.09
CA LEU A 135 4.60 -14.34 15.80
C LEU A 135 6.02 -13.90 15.43
N THR A 136 7.02 -14.53 16.01
CA THR A 136 8.41 -14.42 15.57
C THR A 136 8.61 -15.15 14.24
N LEU A 137 9.73 -14.93 13.56
CA LEU A 137 10.06 -15.62 12.32
C LEU A 137 10.00 -17.16 12.48
N SER A 138 10.58 -17.70 13.56
CA SER A 138 10.55 -19.12 13.86
C SER A 138 9.14 -19.63 14.16
N GLU A 139 8.34 -18.87 14.92
CA GLU A 139 6.95 -19.21 15.20
C GLU A 139 6.08 -19.14 13.94
N THR A 140 6.35 -18.18 13.04
CA THR A 140 5.70 -18.12 11.73
C THR A 140 6.00 -19.39 10.93
N ALA A 141 7.27 -19.86 10.87
CA ALA A 141 7.62 -21.11 10.19
C ALA A 141 6.86 -22.30 10.76
N LEU A 142 6.74 -22.39 12.09
CA LEU A 142 5.98 -23.46 12.76
C LEU A 142 4.48 -23.36 12.46
N ALA A 143 3.89 -22.15 12.53
CA ALA A 143 2.49 -21.95 12.19
C ALA A 143 2.18 -22.34 10.73
N LEU A 144 3.05 -21.98 9.79
CA LEU A 144 2.91 -22.36 8.38
C LEU A 144 3.09 -23.88 8.14
N SER A 145 3.76 -24.58 9.03
CA SER A 145 3.85 -26.06 9.02
C SER A 145 2.66 -26.75 9.69
N GLY A 146 1.68 -25.99 10.19
CA GLY A 146 0.47 -26.52 10.82
C GLY A 146 0.56 -26.68 12.35
N MET A 147 1.59 -26.12 12.99
CA MET A 147 1.72 -26.15 14.45
C MET A 147 1.07 -24.92 15.08
N THR A 148 0.45 -25.10 16.25
CA THR A 148 -0.03 -24.01 17.07
C THR A 148 1.00 -23.61 18.10
N ILE A 149 1.18 -22.31 18.31
CA ILE A 149 2.14 -21.75 19.24
C ILE A 149 1.40 -21.38 20.54
N ALA A 150 1.81 -21.98 21.65
CA ALA A 150 1.22 -21.66 22.95
C ALA A 150 1.38 -20.16 23.28
N GLN A 151 0.36 -19.59 23.93
CA GLN A 151 0.32 -18.19 24.33
C GLN A 151 0.31 -17.14 23.19
N LYS A 152 0.14 -17.58 21.95
CA LYS A 152 -0.10 -16.67 20.81
C LYS A 152 -1.56 -16.67 20.42
N PRO A 153 -2.13 -15.51 20.04
CA PRO A 153 -3.51 -15.40 19.60
C PRO A 153 -3.78 -16.30 18.40
N LEU A 154 -4.94 -16.95 18.35
CA LEU A 154 -5.36 -17.71 17.17
C LEU A 154 -5.42 -16.82 15.91
N LYS A 155 -5.82 -15.54 16.08
CA LYS A 155 -5.83 -14.54 15.03
C LYS A 155 -4.47 -14.46 14.31
N ASP A 156 -3.37 -14.42 15.06
CA ASP A 156 -2.02 -14.29 14.50
C ASP A 156 -1.66 -15.49 13.61
N HIS A 157 -2.08 -16.70 14.01
CA HIS A 157 -1.89 -17.91 13.20
C HIS A 157 -2.71 -17.84 11.90
N LEU A 158 -4.00 -17.45 12.01
CA LEU A 158 -4.89 -17.35 10.85
C LEU A 158 -4.43 -16.26 9.87
N GLU A 159 -3.93 -15.13 10.35
CA GLU A 159 -3.33 -14.09 9.52
C GLU A 159 -2.08 -14.58 8.76
N ALA A 160 -1.20 -15.32 9.43
CA ALA A 160 -0.02 -15.90 8.78
C ALA A 160 -0.41 -16.93 7.72
N ILE A 161 -1.34 -17.82 8.03
CA ILE A 161 -1.85 -18.83 7.10
C ILE A 161 -2.55 -18.17 5.91
N GLY A 162 -3.45 -17.22 6.17
CA GLY A 162 -4.15 -16.49 5.10
C GLY A 162 -3.20 -15.71 4.19
N HIS A 163 -2.17 -15.08 4.76
CA HIS A 163 -1.15 -14.38 3.97
C HIS A 163 -0.32 -15.35 3.09
N ARG A 164 0.06 -16.51 3.62
CA ARG A 164 0.70 -17.58 2.84
C ARG A 164 -0.19 -18.02 1.68
N ASP A 165 -1.45 -18.33 1.95
CA ASP A 165 -2.39 -18.82 0.95
C ASP A 165 -2.64 -17.77 -0.14
N ALA A 166 -2.70 -16.49 0.24
CA ALA A 166 -2.78 -15.36 -0.68
C ALA A 166 -1.53 -15.27 -1.58
N PHE A 167 -0.33 -15.50 -1.04
CA PHE A 167 0.89 -15.50 -1.85
C PHE A 167 0.95 -16.70 -2.80
N LEU A 168 0.54 -17.89 -2.36
CA LEU A 168 0.47 -19.08 -3.23
C LEU A 168 -0.54 -18.86 -4.38
N PHE A 169 -1.70 -18.31 -4.08
CA PHE A 169 -2.69 -17.91 -5.10
C PHE A 169 -2.08 -16.91 -6.11
N LEU A 170 -1.30 -15.96 -5.63
CA LEU A 170 -0.61 -14.97 -6.46
C LEU A 170 0.42 -15.64 -7.39
N GLU A 171 1.22 -16.59 -6.90
CA GLU A 171 2.17 -17.35 -7.72
C GLU A 171 1.46 -18.15 -8.83
N ASP A 172 0.33 -18.78 -8.51
CA ASP A 172 -0.48 -19.50 -9.49
C ASP A 172 -1.06 -18.58 -10.55
N ALA A 173 -1.54 -17.42 -10.14
CA ALA A 173 -2.07 -16.40 -11.05
C ALA A 173 -0.99 -15.85 -12.00
N VAL A 174 0.24 -15.62 -11.51
CA VAL A 174 1.37 -15.22 -12.37
C VAL A 174 1.69 -16.32 -13.39
N ARG A 175 1.73 -17.59 -12.96
CA ARG A 175 1.96 -18.72 -13.86
C ARG A 175 0.85 -18.88 -14.90
N GLY A 176 -0.40 -18.60 -14.50
CA GLY A 176 -1.56 -18.63 -15.38
C GLY A 176 -1.67 -17.43 -16.33
N GLY A 177 -0.79 -16.42 -16.20
CA GLY A 177 -0.85 -15.20 -16.99
C GLY A 177 -2.07 -14.33 -16.68
N GLU A 178 -2.63 -14.44 -15.46
CA GLU A 178 -3.77 -13.63 -15.05
C GLU A 178 -3.40 -12.15 -15.01
N VAL A 179 -4.42 -11.29 -15.19
CA VAL A 179 -4.27 -9.84 -15.08
C VAL A 179 -5.02 -9.32 -13.87
N ILE A 180 -4.46 -8.29 -13.22
CA ILE A 180 -5.14 -7.63 -12.10
C ILE A 180 -6.42 -6.96 -12.63
N ASN A 181 -7.52 -7.34 -12.03
CA ASN A 181 -8.83 -6.71 -12.15
C ASN A 181 -9.48 -6.64 -10.76
N GLU A 182 -10.63 -5.99 -10.62
CA GLU A 182 -11.27 -5.86 -9.32
C GLU A 182 -11.59 -7.22 -8.66
N ARG A 183 -12.07 -8.19 -9.45
CA ARG A 183 -12.34 -9.53 -8.93
C ARG A 183 -11.09 -10.19 -8.35
N PHE A 184 -9.95 -10.04 -9.03
CA PHE A 184 -8.66 -10.53 -8.55
C PHE A 184 -8.28 -9.87 -7.21
N VAL A 185 -8.42 -8.55 -7.09
CA VAL A 185 -8.14 -7.81 -5.85
C VAL A 185 -9.03 -8.29 -4.70
N LEU A 186 -10.34 -8.44 -4.95
CA LEU A 186 -11.29 -8.92 -3.94
C LEU A 186 -11.00 -10.37 -3.52
N GLN A 187 -10.65 -11.24 -4.46
CA GLN A 187 -10.28 -12.62 -4.17
C GLN A 187 -8.99 -12.71 -3.36
N LEU A 188 -7.97 -11.95 -3.74
CA LEU A 188 -6.71 -11.86 -3.00
C LEU A 188 -6.94 -11.38 -1.55
N HIS A 189 -7.71 -10.31 -1.38
CA HIS A 189 -8.08 -9.81 -0.06
C HIS A 189 -8.87 -10.84 0.76
N SER A 190 -9.73 -11.64 0.13
CA SER A 190 -10.51 -12.67 0.83
C SER A 190 -9.64 -13.76 1.46
N LEU A 191 -8.47 -14.02 0.88
CA LEU A 191 -7.48 -14.94 1.44
C LEU A 191 -6.69 -14.28 2.57
N VAL A 192 -6.28 -13.02 2.38
CA VAL A 192 -5.56 -12.24 3.41
C VAL A 192 -6.38 -12.10 4.70
N LEU A 193 -7.69 -11.91 4.59
CA LEU A 193 -8.61 -11.67 5.71
C LEU A 193 -9.47 -12.92 6.00
N ALA A 194 -8.85 -14.10 5.95
CA ALA A 194 -9.54 -15.38 6.11
C ALA A 194 -10.24 -15.54 7.49
N ASP A 195 -9.72 -14.86 8.50
CA ASP A 195 -10.24 -14.85 9.88
C ASP A 195 -11.45 -13.94 10.08
N GLN A 196 -11.81 -13.09 9.12
CA GLN A 196 -12.91 -12.11 9.21
C GLN A 196 -13.96 -12.33 8.09
N PRO A 197 -14.80 -13.34 8.19
CA PRO A 197 -15.67 -13.78 7.07
C PRO A 197 -16.68 -12.74 6.59
N MET A 198 -17.01 -11.73 7.40
CA MET A 198 -17.97 -10.68 7.02
C MET A 198 -17.34 -9.57 6.18
N ASP A 199 -16.02 -9.35 6.31
CA ASP A 199 -15.31 -8.22 5.70
C ASP A 199 -14.37 -8.66 4.57
N ARG A 200 -14.04 -9.97 4.50
CA ARG A 200 -13.12 -10.49 3.49
C ARG A 200 -13.67 -10.35 2.07
N GLY A 201 -12.84 -9.83 1.19
CA GLY A 201 -13.20 -9.69 -0.24
C GLY A 201 -14.31 -8.68 -0.52
N VAL A 202 -14.58 -7.74 0.39
CA VAL A 202 -15.64 -6.74 0.25
C VAL A 202 -15.07 -5.34 0.50
N TYR A 203 -15.32 -4.42 -0.44
CA TYR A 203 -14.97 -3.01 -0.21
C TYR A 203 -15.74 -2.43 0.97
N ARG A 204 -15.06 -1.60 1.74
CA ARG A 204 -15.65 -0.93 2.91
C ARG A 204 -16.84 -0.06 2.55
N ARG A 205 -17.83 -0.07 3.41
CA ARG A 205 -19.06 0.72 3.30
C ARG A 205 -19.12 1.86 4.33
N ILE A 206 -18.12 1.93 5.22
CA ILE A 206 -17.98 2.94 6.25
C ILE A 206 -16.68 3.72 6.06
N PRO A 207 -16.61 4.98 6.53
CA PRO A 207 -15.35 5.72 6.59
C PRO A 207 -14.35 5.02 7.51
N VAL A 208 -13.07 5.11 7.14
CA VAL A 208 -11.95 4.62 7.96
C VAL A 208 -10.91 5.73 8.15
N VAL A 209 -10.12 5.61 9.20
CA VAL A 209 -9.01 6.50 9.50
C VAL A 209 -7.75 5.65 9.64
N ILE A 210 -6.67 6.08 9.01
CA ILE A 210 -5.36 5.43 9.14
C ILE A 210 -4.64 6.11 10.30
N THR A 211 -4.47 5.41 11.41
CA THR A 211 -3.85 5.96 12.62
C THR A 211 -2.42 6.43 12.33
N GLY A 212 -2.12 7.67 12.67
CA GLY A 212 -0.78 8.26 12.45
C GLY A 212 -0.48 8.72 11.02
N ALA A 213 -1.38 8.51 10.06
CA ALA A 213 -1.20 8.99 8.70
C ALA A 213 -1.68 10.44 8.52
N VAL A 214 -0.97 11.19 7.67
CA VAL A 214 -1.39 12.55 7.24
C VAL A 214 -2.48 12.52 6.18
N HIS A 215 -2.67 11.38 5.54
CA HIS A 215 -3.67 11.16 4.50
C HIS A 215 -4.99 10.66 5.10
N THR A 216 -6.10 11.20 4.59
CA THR A 216 -7.45 10.72 4.91
C THR A 216 -7.98 9.93 3.71
N PRO A 217 -8.32 8.64 3.88
CA PRO A 217 -8.89 7.84 2.80
C PRO A 217 -10.21 8.44 2.26
N PRO A 218 -10.54 8.21 0.99
CA PRO A 218 -11.76 8.73 0.38
C PRO A 218 -13.02 8.19 1.05
N GLN A 219 -14.14 8.86 0.82
CA GLN A 219 -15.45 8.38 1.30
C GLN A 219 -15.79 7.01 0.67
N PRO A 220 -16.54 6.13 1.37
CA PRO A 220 -16.81 4.77 0.91
C PRO A 220 -17.41 4.68 -0.50
N TYR A 221 -18.30 5.58 -0.86
CA TYR A 221 -18.93 5.59 -2.20
C TYR A 221 -17.96 5.90 -3.35
N LEU A 222 -16.75 6.39 -3.03
CA LEU A 222 -15.69 6.66 -4.01
C LEU A 222 -14.71 5.47 -4.17
N VAL A 223 -14.78 4.47 -3.29
CA VAL A 223 -13.83 3.35 -3.30
C VAL A 223 -13.90 2.59 -4.62
N GLN A 224 -15.08 2.13 -5.00
CA GLN A 224 -15.23 1.35 -6.24
C GLN A 224 -14.77 2.12 -7.49
N PRO A 225 -15.23 3.36 -7.80
CA PRO A 225 -14.75 4.06 -8.98
C PRO A 225 -13.25 4.37 -8.96
N LEU A 226 -12.65 4.55 -7.77
CA LEU A 226 -11.21 4.73 -7.65
C LEU A 226 -10.44 3.43 -7.89
N MET A 227 -10.97 2.29 -7.48
CA MET A 227 -10.37 0.98 -7.76
C MET A 227 -10.49 0.63 -9.25
N GLU A 228 -11.61 0.94 -9.90
CA GLU A 228 -11.75 0.82 -11.36
C GLU A 228 -10.73 1.69 -12.11
N GLU A 229 -10.49 2.93 -11.65
CA GLU A 229 -9.44 3.81 -12.19
C GLU A 229 -8.05 3.22 -11.94
N TRP A 230 -7.79 2.71 -10.74
CA TRP A 230 -6.52 2.10 -10.35
C TRP A 230 -6.17 0.89 -11.25
N VAL A 231 -7.13 -0.01 -11.48
CA VAL A 231 -6.98 -1.18 -12.35
C VAL A 231 -6.71 -0.76 -13.80
N ARG A 232 -7.51 0.17 -14.33
CA ARG A 232 -7.36 0.67 -15.71
C ARG A 232 -6.00 1.34 -15.93
N ASP A 233 -5.55 2.14 -14.98
CA ASP A 233 -4.26 2.83 -15.03
C ASP A 233 -3.10 1.82 -14.99
N LEU A 234 -3.20 0.79 -14.14
CA LEU A 234 -2.22 -0.29 -14.08
C LEU A 234 -2.13 -1.04 -15.41
N ALA A 235 -3.26 -1.42 -16.00
CA ALA A 235 -3.29 -2.14 -17.26
C ALA A 235 -2.67 -1.36 -18.44
N SER A 236 -2.67 -0.03 -18.37
CA SER A 236 -2.12 0.86 -19.41
C SER A 236 -0.72 1.39 -19.12
N THR A 237 -0.15 1.05 -17.96
CA THR A 237 1.16 1.60 -17.56
C THR A 237 2.31 1.10 -18.46
N ARG A 238 3.29 1.97 -18.67
CA ARG A 238 4.55 1.67 -19.37
C ARG A 238 5.76 1.97 -18.48
N LEU A 239 5.53 2.12 -17.19
CA LEU A 239 6.57 2.40 -16.22
C LEU A 239 7.50 1.18 -16.05
N HIS A 240 8.73 1.43 -15.61
CA HIS A 240 9.60 0.37 -15.12
C HIS A 240 8.87 -0.44 -14.02
N PRO A 241 8.95 -1.78 -13.99
CA PRO A 241 8.17 -2.61 -13.04
C PRO A 241 8.30 -2.23 -11.57
N LEU A 242 9.50 -1.89 -11.10
CA LEU A 242 9.73 -1.40 -9.74
C LEU A 242 9.02 -0.05 -9.49
N VAL A 243 9.02 0.83 -10.49
CA VAL A 243 8.30 2.11 -10.41
C VAL A 243 6.79 1.87 -10.37
N ALA A 244 6.28 0.97 -11.22
CA ALA A 244 4.88 0.60 -11.24
C ALA A 244 4.47 -0.02 -9.89
N ALA A 245 5.22 -1.00 -9.38
CA ALA A 245 4.93 -1.63 -8.09
C ALA A 245 4.85 -0.61 -6.96
N ALA A 246 5.82 0.31 -6.85
CA ALA A 246 5.84 1.33 -5.80
C ALA A 246 4.68 2.33 -5.93
N ILE A 247 4.43 2.88 -7.14
CA ILE A 247 3.37 3.87 -7.37
C ILE A 247 1.98 3.25 -7.14
N PHE A 248 1.73 2.06 -7.70
CA PHE A 248 0.42 1.42 -7.56
C PHE A 248 0.18 0.92 -6.15
N HIS A 249 1.23 0.52 -5.41
CA HIS A 249 1.14 0.23 -3.99
C HIS A 249 0.72 1.47 -3.17
N VAL A 250 1.40 2.60 -3.34
CA VAL A 250 1.06 3.83 -2.60
C VAL A 250 -0.35 4.34 -2.96
N ARG A 251 -0.76 4.24 -4.23
CA ARG A 251 -2.12 4.61 -4.68
C ARG A 251 -3.18 3.68 -4.11
N PHE A 252 -2.91 2.39 -4.01
CA PHE A 252 -3.81 1.42 -3.37
C PHE A 252 -4.01 1.75 -1.89
N GLU A 253 -2.92 2.01 -1.16
CA GLU A 253 -2.97 2.41 0.24
C GLU A 253 -3.68 3.76 0.43
N ALA A 254 -3.56 4.69 -0.52
CA ALA A 254 -4.29 5.95 -0.50
C ALA A 254 -5.81 5.78 -0.67
N ILE A 255 -6.26 4.82 -1.47
CA ILE A 255 -7.68 4.47 -1.60
C ILE A 255 -8.16 3.77 -0.32
N HIS A 256 -7.33 2.91 0.24
CA HIS A 256 -7.61 2.12 1.45
C HIS A 256 -8.96 1.41 1.34
N PRO A 257 -9.12 0.51 0.35
CA PRO A 257 -10.43 0.06 -0.10
C PRO A 257 -11.16 -0.85 0.89
N PHE A 258 -10.49 -1.39 1.90
CA PHE A 258 -11.02 -2.36 2.85
C PHE A 258 -11.06 -1.81 4.29
N ILE A 259 -11.77 -2.50 5.16
CA ILE A 259 -11.80 -2.16 6.60
C ILE A 259 -10.48 -2.55 7.27
N ASP A 260 -9.91 -3.71 6.90
CA ASP A 260 -8.63 -4.24 7.37
C ASP A 260 -7.92 -4.95 6.20
N GLY A 261 -6.66 -5.34 6.37
CA GLY A 261 -5.88 -6.10 5.38
C GLY A 261 -5.37 -5.30 4.18
N ASN A 262 -5.53 -3.97 4.15
CA ASN A 262 -5.06 -3.14 3.04
C ASN A 262 -3.55 -3.28 2.84
N GLY A 263 -2.73 -3.07 3.87
CA GLY A 263 -1.28 -3.15 3.78
C GLY A 263 -0.79 -4.50 3.25
N ARG A 264 -1.31 -5.60 3.79
CA ARG A 264 -0.98 -6.98 3.34
C ARG A 264 -1.36 -7.18 1.88
N THR A 265 -2.57 -6.80 1.49
CA THR A 265 -3.06 -6.91 0.10
C THR A 265 -2.25 -6.02 -0.84
N GLY A 266 -1.96 -4.78 -0.46
CA GLY A 266 -1.18 -3.84 -1.26
C GLY A 266 0.24 -4.35 -1.53
N ARG A 267 0.93 -4.92 -0.54
CA ARG A 267 2.26 -5.54 -0.71
C ARG A 267 2.21 -6.78 -1.60
N LEU A 268 1.16 -7.58 -1.51
CA LEU A 268 0.94 -8.73 -2.41
C LEU A 268 0.72 -8.26 -3.86
N LEU A 269 -0.12 -7.25 -4.09
CA LEU A 269 -0.36 -6.68 -5.41
C LEU A 269 0.92 -6.09 -6.02
N ALA A 270 1.75 -5.42 -5.22
CA ALA A 270 3.05 -4.92 -5.67
C ALA A 270 3.97 -6.07 -6.10
N ASN A 271 4.02 -7.17 -5.34
CA ASN A 271 4.77 -8.36 -5.72
C ASN A 271 4.21 -9.05 -6.98
N PHE A 272 2.90 -9.05 -7.17
CA PHE A 272 2.32 -9.54 -8.42
C PHE A 272 2.82 -8.73 -9.64
N ILE A 273 2.85 -7.40 -9.55
CA ILE A 273 3.35 -6.51 -10.63
C ILE A 273 4.82 -6.84 -10.95
N LEU A 274 5.66 -7.03 -9.92
CA LEU A 274 7.06 -7.40 -10.08
C LEU A 274 7.21 -8.76 -10.76
N MET A 275 6.55 -9.78 -10.24
CA MET A 275 6.65 -11.16 -10.72
C MET A 275 6.15 -11.31 -12.16
N GLN A 276 5.06 -10.64 -12.54
CA GLN A 276 4.58 -10.63 -13.93
C GLN A 276 5.61 -10.05 -14.92
N SER A 277 6.47 -9.17 -14.43
CA SER A 277 7.53 -8.54 -15.22
C SER A 277 8.87 -9.27 -15.12
N GLY A 278 8.88 -10.46 -14.50
CA GLY A 278 10.08 -11.28 -14.31
C GLY A 278 11.08 -10.71 -13.31
N PHE A 279 10.63 -9.86 -12.38
CA PHE A 279 11.38 -9.48 -11.18
C PHE A 279 11.09 -10.45 -10.06
N LEU A 280 11.96 -10.47 -9.05
CA LEU A 280 11.74 -11.30 -7.87
C LEU A 280 10.67 -10.65 -6.97
N PRO A 281 9.92 -11.42 -6.19
CA PRO A 281 9.07 -10.85 -5.15
C PRO A 281 9.95 -10.30 -4.03
N VAL A 282 9.60 -9.14 -3.46
CA VAL A 282 10.35 -8.45 -2.42
C VAL A 282 9.65 -8.53 -1.06
N SER A 283 10.44 -8.51 0.01
CA SER A 283 9.96 -8.46 1.39
C SER A 283 10.43 -7.15 2.03
N ILE A 284 9.48 -6.33 2.49
CA ILE A 284 9.78 -5.14 3.29
C ILE A 284 9.91 -5.63 4.73
N LYS A 285 11.07 -5.42 5.32
CA LYS A 285 11.38 -5.93 6.66
C LYS A 285 10.66 -5.12 7.75
N TYR A 286 10.31 -5.80 8.84
CA TYR A 286 9.67 -5.14 9.98
C TYR A 286 10.53 -4.02 10.59
N GLU A 287 11.84 -4.19 10.59
CA GLU A 287 12.81 -3.19 11.04
C GLU A 287 12.71 -1.89 10.24
N ASP A 288 12.38 -1.98 8.96
CA ASP A 288 12.25 -0.85 8.03
C ASP A 288 10.87 -0.18 8.06
N ARG A 289 9.94 -0.64 8.92
CA ARG A 289 8.55 -0.16 8.94
C ARG A 289 8.43 1.36 9.14
N VAL A 290 9.35 1.98 9.89
CA VAL A 290 9.33 3.43 10.09
C VAL A 290 9.65 4.17 8.78
N ALA A 291 10.69 3.72 8.06
CA ALA A 291 11.04 4.26 6.74
C ALA A 291 9.90 4.04 5.74
N TYR A 292 9.27 2.88 5.79
CA TYR A 292 8.13 2.51 4.95
C TYR A 292 6.91 3.43 5.19
N TYR A 293 6.52 3.70 6.44
CA TYR A 293 5.45 4.64 6.76
C TYR A 293 5.82 6.08 6.41
N ASN A 294 7.06 6.48 6.60
CA ASN A 294 7.54 7.80 6.19
C ASN A 294 7.48 7.98 4.66
N ALA A 295 7.66 6.91 3.88
CA ALA A 295 7.54 6.97 2.43
C ALA A 295 6.10 7.29 1.97
N PHE A 296 5.07 6.78 2.65
CA PHE A 296 3.68 7.21 2.39
C PHE A 296 3.48 8.69 2.74
N SER A 297 4.02 9.14 3.87
CA SER A 297 3.94 10.55 4.27
C SER A 297 4.63 11.47 3.27
N ALA A 298 5.79 11.09 2.74
CA ALA A 298 6.50 11.83 1.70
C ALA A 298 5.66 11.92 0.41
N TYR A 299 5.05 10.82 0.00
CA TYR A 299 4.17 10.82 -1.17
C TYR A 299 2.95 11.72 -0.99
N HIS A 300 2.26 11.62 0.15
CA HIS A 300 1.04 12.37 0.39
C HIS A 300 1.25 13.86 0.64
N SER A 301 2.35 14.23 1.31
CA SER A 301 2.63 15.62 1.68
C SER A 301 3.45 16.37 0.63
N LEU A 302 4.37 15.68 -0.06
CA LEU A 302 5.37 16.30 -0.94
C LEU A 302 5.27 15.82 -2.40
N ASP A 303 4.34 14.91 -2.71
CA ASP A 303 4.27 14.20 -4.01
C ASP A 303 5.61 13.52 -4.37
N ASP A 304 6.34 13.06 -3.35
CA ASP A 304 7.63 12.41 -3.50
C ASP A 304 7.51 10.90 -3.34
N ILE A 305 7.65 10.19 -4.47
CA ILE A 305 7.66 8.72 -4.53
C ILE A 305 9.06 8.13 -4.28
N GLY A 306 10.12 8.94 -4.29
CA GLY A 306 11.51 8.52 -4.20
C GLY A 306 11.80 7.58 -3.02
N PRO A 307 11.37 7.89 -1.78
CA PRO A 307 11.55 7.00 -0.64
C PRO A 307 10.95 5.60 -0.83
N MET A 308 9.74 5.50 -1.38
CA MET A 308 9.10 4.20 -1.64
C MET A 308 9.82 3.44 -2.75
N LEU A 309 10.22 4.13 -3.83
CA LEU A 309 11.02 3.53 -4.90
C LEU A 309 12.33 2.95 -4.38
N ARG A 310 13.01 3.67 -3.48
CA ARG A 310 14.25 3.20 -2.85
C ARG A 310 14.02 1.92 -2.07
N ILE A 311 12.97 1.84 -1.25
CA ILE A 311 12.65 0.64 -0.45
C ILE A 311 12.47 -0.58 -1.37
N PHE A 312 11.68 -0.46 -2.43
CA PHE A 312 11.45 -1.56 -3.37
C PHE A 312 12.73 -1.94 -4.13
N ALA A 313 13.49 -0.95 -4.60
CA ALA A 313 14.71 -1.17 -5.37
C ALA A 313 15.81 -1.82 -4.51
N GLU A 314 16.01 -1.38 -3.27
CA GLU A 314 17.00 -1.98 -2.35
C GLU A 314 16.62 -3.42 -1.97
N ALA A 315 15.33 -3.69 -1.76
CA ALA A 315 14.85 -5.04 -1.47
C ALA A 315 15.08 -5.98 -2.66
N GLU A 316 14.79 -5.54 -3.89
CA GLU A 316 15.04 -6.31 -5.12
C GLU A 316 16.53 -6.54 -5.35
N ARG A 317 17.37 -5.50 -5.23
CA ARG A 317 18.83 -5.62 -5.35
C ARG A 317 19.38 -6.66 -4.39
N THR A 318 19.02 -6.56 -3.12
CA THR A 318 19.49 -7.48 -2.06
C THR A 318 19.11 -8.92 -2.41
N ARG A 319 17.89 -9.13 -2.90
CA ARG A 319 17.40 -10.46 -3.26
C ARG A 319 18.10 -11.03 -4.49
N LEU A 320 18.31 -10.22 -5.53
CA LEU A 320 19.05 -10.62 -6.72
C LEU A 320 20.49 -11.02 -6.37
N GLN A 321 21.17 -10.22 -5.55
CA GLN A 321 22.53 -10.51 -5.09
C GLN A 321 22.60 -11.82 -4.29
N ALA A 322 21.63 -12.06 -3.40
CA ALA A 322 21.55 -13.30 -2.62
C ALA A 322 21.41 -14.55 -3.52
N ILE A 323 20.55 -14.51 -4.54
CA ILE A 323 20.36 -15.63 -5.47
C ILE A 323 21.59 -15.82 -6.36
N LEU A 324 22.18 -14.73 -6.86
CA LEU A 324 23.41 -14.82 -7.66
C LEU A 324 24.56 -15.43 -6.86
N GLY A 325 24.67 -15.10 -5.55
CA GLY A 325 25.66 -15.70 -4.67
C GLY A 325 25.51 -17.22 -4.46
N ILE A 326 24.32 -17.78 -4.68
CA ILE A 326 24.08 -19.24 -4.64
C ILE A 326 24.48 -19.88 -5.97
N LEU A 327 24.47 -19.14 -7.07
CA LEU A 327 24.74 -19.63 -8.42
C LEU A 327 26.20 -19.45 -8.84
N THR A 328 27.02 -18.84 -7.98
CA THR A 328 28.47 -18.78 -8.14
C THR A 328 29.12 -20.07 -7.69
#